data_8ad0bc584c61cac45a5ea6a586c435fe
#
_entry.id   8ad0bc584c61cac45a5ea6a586c435fe
#
_cell.length_a   1.000
_cell.length_b   1.000
_cell.length_c   1.000
_cell.angle_alpha   90.00
_cell.angle_beta   90.00
_cell.angle_gamma   90.00
#
_symmetry.space_group_name_H-M   'P 1'
#
loop_
_entity.id
_entity.type
_entity.pdbx_description
1 polymer ?
#
loop_
_entity_poly.entity_id
_entity_poly.type
_entity_poly.pdbx_seq_one_letter_code
_entity_poly.pdbx_strand_id
1 'polypeptide(L)'
;MNQTVNQSHAVDVRGVSRVFEVRKGASVTALDDVSLTVAPGEFVSLIGPSGCGKSTLLRLIADLDTPTSGSIEVFGKPARQARIDQDYGIAFQQAGLLPWRTVSGNIELPLELHGVAKTARRARAAELIELVGLTDFAGSYPDQLSGGMQQRVAIARSLAERPSLLLMDEPFGALDEMTRERMQDELVRICAETGAAVVFVTHSIPEAVFLSDRVVVLEPRPGRIRSVLSVDLGDAAARGEDLREDSGFFQSVSEVRELLHGAPATGARGVETR
;
A
#
# COMPACT_ATOMS: atom_id res chain seq x y z
N MET A 1 -32.73 -12.34 -7.99
CA MET A 1 -31.59 -13.27 -8.11
C MET A 1 -30.41 -12.57 -7.45
N ASN A 2 -30.13 -12.89 -6.19
CA ASN A 2 -28.94 -12.38 -5.50
C ASN A 2 -27.72 -13.12 -6.07
N GLN A 3 -26.92 -12.46 -6.89
CA GLN A 3 -25.57 -12.91 -7.14
C GLN A 3 -24.79 -12.75 -5.83
N THR A 4 -24.51 -13.85 -5.17
CA THR A 4 -23.52 -13.90 -4.08
C THR A 4 -22.19 -13.50 -4.73
N VAL A 5 -21.80 -12.25 -4.58
CA VAL A 5 -20.49 -11.76 -5.00
C VAL A 5 -19.46 -12.58 -4.22
N ASN A 6 -18.70 -13.38 -4.93
CA ASN A 6 -17.63 -14.20 -4.35
C ASN A 6 -16.50 -13.25 -3.92
N GLN A 7 -16.55 -12.76 -2.68
CA GLN A 7 -15.54 -11.84 -2.10
C GLN A 7 -14.25 -12.60 -1.74
N SER A 8 -13.73 -13.40 -2.66
CA SER A 8 -12.53 -14.19 -2.43
C SER A 8 -11.25 -13.35 -2.36
N HIS A 9 -11.27 -12.11 -2.91
CA HIS A 9 -10.11 -11.22 -2.97
C HIS A 9 -10.48 -9.78 -2.59
N ALA A 10 -9.58 -9.12 -1.86
CA ALA A 10 -9.65 -7.67 -1.63
C ALA A 10 -9.28 -6.91 -2.91
N VAL A 11 -8.28 -7.39 -3.64
CA VAL A 11 -7.88 -6.87 -4.95
C VAL A 11 -7.68 -8.04 -5.92
N ASP A 12 -8.20 -7.90 -7.13
CA ASP A 12 -8.02 -8.86 -8.22
C ASP A 12 -7.64 -8.11 -9.51
N VAL A 13 -6.38 -8.24 -9.92
CA VAL A 13 -5.79 -7.67 -11.12
C VAL A 13 -5.58 -8.76 -12.14
N ARG A 14 -6.19 -8.66 -13.33
CA ARG A 14 -6.15 -9.70 -14.37
C ARG A 14 -5.63 -9.15 -15.69
N GLY A 15 -4.44 -9.59 -16.11
CA GLY A 15 -3.85 -9.29 -17.41
C GLY A 15 -3.72 -7.81 -17.71
N VAL A 16 -3.41 -7.00 -16.70
CA VAL A 16 -3.42 -5.54 -16.80
C VAL A 16 -2.17 -5.04 -17.49
N SER A 17 -2.39 -4.26 -18.57
CA SER A 17 -1.32 -3.50 -19.22
C SER A 17 -1.63 -2.02 -19.20
N ARG A 18 -0.58 -1.19 -19.13
CA ARG A 18 -0.70 0.27 -19.21
C ARG A 18 0.35 0.85 -20.15
N VAL A 19 -0.14 1.45 -21.22
CA VAL A 19 0.68 2.15 -22.23
C VAL A 19 0.37 3.64 -22.15
N PHE A 20 1.40 4.46 -22.01
CA PHE A 20 1.29 5.92 -22.08
C PHE A 20 1.71 6.40 -23.46
N GLU A 21 0.87 7.23 -24.08
CA GLU A 21 1.24 7.96 -25.28
C GLU A 21 2.13 9.15 -24.93
N VAL A 22 3.30 9.22 -25.53
CA VAL A 22 4.25 10.33 -25.36
C VAL A 22 4.21 11.22 -26.60
N ARG A 23 4.58 12.50 -26.43
CA ARG A 23 4.62 13.45 -27.55
C ARG A 23 5.43 12.90 -28.74
N LYS A 24 4.95 13.10 -29.96
CA LYS A 24 5.49 12.65 -31.27
C LYS A 24 5.19 11.19 -31.66
N GLY A 25 4.12 10.59 -31.14
CA GLY A 25 3.70 9.24 -31.57
C GLY A 25 4.53 8.10 -30.98
N ALA A 26 5.41 8.39 -30.01
CA ALA A 26 6.08 7.35 -29.22
C ALA A 26 5.15 6.89 -28.10
N SER A 27 5.17 5.61 -27.76
CA SER A 27 4.47 5.05 -26.62
C SER A 27 5.47 4.42 -25.62
N VAL A 28 5.11 4.45 -24.34
CA VAL A 28 5.87 3.80 -23.27
C VAL A 28 4.95 2.83 -22.57
N THR A 29 5.29 1.55 -22.61
CA THR A 29 4.61 0.50 -21.85
C THR A 29 5.14 0.54 -20.42
N ALA A 30 4.29 0.98 -19.49
CA ALA A 30 4.63 1.05 -18.08
C ALA A 30 4.40 -0.29 -17.38
N LEU A 31 3.30 -0.98 -17.73
CA LEU A 31 2.95 -2.32 -17.23
C LEU A 31 2.55 -3.20 -18.41
N ASP A 32 2.89 -4.48 -18.35
CA ASP A 32 2.59 -5.45 -19.39
C ASP A 32 2.17 -6.79 -18.78
N ASP A 33 0.90 -7.17 -19.01
CA ASP A 33 0.28 -8.43 -18.60
C ASP A 33 0.45 -8.75 -17.09
N VAL A 34 0.17 -7.76 -16.23
CA VAL A 34 0.27 -7.91 -14.78
C VAL A 34 -1.00 -8.57 -14.24
N SER A 35 -0.83 -9.69 -13.51
CA SER A 35 -1.91 -10.37 -12.78
C SER A 35 -1.50 -10.56 -11.32
N LEU A 36 -2.34 -10.10 -10.39
CA LEU A 36 -2.08 -10.12 -8.95
C LEU A 36 -3.39 -10.21 -8.18
N THR A 37 -3.44 -11.08 -7.19
CA THR A 37 -4.54 -11.13 -6.22
C THR A 37 -4.05 -10.74 -4.84
N VAL A 38 -4.90 -10.09 -4.05
CA VAL A 38 -4.68 -9.79 -2.63
C VAL A 38 -5.88 -10.31 -1.86
N ALA A 39 -5.65 -11.15 -0.86
CA ALA A 39 -6.72 -11.67 -0.01
C ALA A 39 -7.21 -10.60 1.01
N PRO A 40 -8.44 -10.70 1.53
CA PRO A 40 -8.86 -9.87 2.67
C PRO A 40 -7.90 -10.06 3.85
N GLY A 41 -7.47 -8.95 4.46
CA GLY A 41 -6.52 -8.95 5.57
C GLY A 41 -5.06 -9.21 5.20
N GLU A 42 -4.76 -9.47 3.93
CA GLU A 42 -3.39 -9.75 3.48
C GLU A 42 -2.60 -8.45 3.26
N PHE A 43 -1.35 -8.43 3.71
CA PHE A 43 -0.41 -7.35 3.45
C PHE A 43 0.54 -7.73 2.30
N VAL A 44 0.43 -7.06 1.16
CA VAL A 44 1.25 -7.31 -0.04
C VAL A 44 2.11 -6.09 -0.35
N SER A 45 3.44 -6.28 -0.35
CA SER A 45 4.37 -5.25 -0.81
C SER A 45 4.75 -5.43 -2.27
N LEU A 46 4.80 -4.32 -3.00
CA LEU A 46 5.32 -4.22 -4.36
C LEU A 46 6.71 -3.63 -4.32
N ILE A 47 7.73 -4.38 -4.76
CA ILE A 47 9.11 -3.92 -4.77
C ILE A 47 9.71 -4.07 -6.17
N GLY A 48 10.68 -3.21 -6.49
CA GLY A 48 11.34 -3.22 -7.79
C GLY A 48 12.07 -1.91 -8.06
N PRO A 49 12.89 -1.84 -9.13
CA PRO A 49 13.64 -0.64 -9.49
C PRO A 49 12.73 0.57 -9.73
N SER A 50 13.32 1.76 -9.66
CA SER A 50 12.59 2.98 -10.01
C SER A 50 12.09 2.93 -11.46
N GLY A 51 10.82 3.32 -11.65
CA GLY A 51 10.18 3.33 -12.97
C GLY A 51 9.74 1.95 -13.49
N CYS A 52 9.68 0.89 -12.65
CA CYS A 52 9.13 -0.42 -13.03
C CYS A 52 7.59 -0.51 -12.95
N GLY A 53 6.88 0.58 -12.66
CA GLY A 53 5.42 0.60 -12.71
C GLY A 53 4.67 0.37 -11.39
N LYS A 54 5.34 0.26 -10.22
CA LYS A 54 4.70 0.05 -8.90
C LYS A 54 3.60 1.07 -8.60
N SER A 55 3.95 2.34 -8.62
CA SER A 55 2.99 3.44 -8.39
C SER A 55 1.92 3.50 -9.48
N THR A 56 2.25 3.09 -10.72
CA THR A 56 1.27 2.97 -11.80
C THR A 56 0.25 1.89 -11.47
N LEU A 57 0.68 0.70 -11.05
CA LEU A 57 -0.22 -0.38 -10.64
C LEU A 57 -1.11 0.05 -9.48
N LEU A 58 -0.55 0.67 -8.44
CA LEU A 58 -1.31 1.17 -7.30
C LEU A 58 -2.36 2.20 -7.73
N ARG A 59 -2.02 3.14 -8.64
CA ARG A 59 -2.97 4.13 -9.18
C ARG A 59 -4.08 3.50 -10.01
N LEU A 60 -3.79 2.41 -10.74
CA LEU A 60 -4.81 1.66 -11.49
C LEU A 60 -5.77 0.94 -10.54
N ILE A 61 -5.27 0.34 -9.45
CA ILE A 61 -6.11 -0.28 -8.40
C ILE A 61 -7.03 0.78 -7.77
N ALA A 62 -6.52 1.99 -7.56
CA ALA A 62 -7.29 3.12 -7.04
C ALA A 62 -8.21 3.80 -8.07
N ASP A 63 -8.33 3.32 -9.32
CA ASP A 63 -9.05 4.00 -10.42
C ASP A 63 -8.66 5.48 -10.58
N LEU A 64 -7.42 5.82 -10.30
CA LEU A 64 -6.83 7.15 -10.54
C LEU A 64 -6.17 7.22 -11.92
N ASP A 65 -6.07 6.09 -12.59
CA ASP A 65 -5.68 5.91 -13.97
C ASP A 65 -6.45 4.72 -14.56
N THR A 66 -6.48 4.60 -15.89
CA THR A 66 -7.25 3.55 -16.57
C THR A 66 -6.31 2.56 -17.25
N PRO A 67 -6.47 1.24 -17.08
CA PRO A 67 -5.66 0.26 -17.78
C PRO A 67 -5.92 0.33 -19.30
N THR A 68 -4.88 0.05 -20.10
CA THR A 68 -5.02 -0.06 -21.56
C THR A 68 -5.68 -1.38 -21.95
N SER A 69 -5.41 -2.44 -21.17
CA SER A 69 -6.05 -3.75 -21.27
C SER A 69 -6.11 -4.44 -19.92
N GLY A 70 -6.90 -5.50 -19.83
CA GLY A 70 -7.13 -6.22 -18.57
C GLY A 70 -8.24 -5.62 -17.72
N SER A 71 -8.39 -6.11 -16.49
CA SER A 71 -9.42 -5.66 -15.56
C SER A 71 -8.90 -5.64 -14.13
N ILE A 72 -9.51 -4.78 -13.30
CA ILE A 72 -9.22 -4.66 -11.87
C ILE A 72 -10.53 -4.63 -11.11
N GLU A 73 -10.63 -5.50 -10.13
CA GLU A 73 -11.74 -5.56 -9.17
C GLU A 73 -11.21 -5.34 -7.75
N VAL A 74 -11.97 -4.62 -6.94
CA VAL A 74 -11.73 -4.39 -5.51
C VAL A 74 -12.97 -4.88 -4.77
N PHE A 75 -12.81 -5.84 -3.88
CA PHE A 75 -13.92 -6.54 -3.19
C PHE A 75 -15.02 -7.02 -4.16
N GLY A 76 -14.62 -7.53 -5.34
CA GLY A 76 -15.54 -8.02 -6.38
C GLY A 76 -16.31 -6.91 -7.12
N LYS A 77 -15.98 -5.65 -6.92
CA LYS A 77 -16.51 -4.50 -7.64
C LYS A 77 -15.47 -3.98 -8.65
N PRO A 78 -15.87 -3.43 -9.81
CA PRO A 78 -14.94 -2.70 -10.65
C PRO A 78 -14.22 -1.59 -9.83
N ALA A 79 -12.93 -1.38 -10.07
CA ALA A 79 -12.12 -0.39 -9.34
C ALA A 79 -12.78 1.01 -9.28
N ARG A 80 -13.44 1.42 -10.38
CA ARG A 80 -14.22 2.67 -10.43
C ARG A 80 -15.35 2.71 -9.39
N GLN A 81 -16.08 1.61 -9.19
CA GLN A 81 -17.15 1.57 -8.21
C GLN A 81 -16.59 1.61 -6.79
N ALA A 82 -15.50 0.86 -6.52
CA ALA A 82 -14.83 0.90 -5.23
C ALA A 82 -14.32 2.31 -4.87
N ARG A 83 -13.83 3.08 -5.86
CA ARG A 83 -13.44 4.48 -5.65
C ARG A 83 -14.64 5.38 -5.33
N ILE A 84 -15.77 5.19 -6.03
CA ILE A 84 -17.00 5.97 -5.76
C ILE A 84 -17.56 5.63 -4.39
N ASP A 85 -17.54 4.35 -4.01
CA ASP A 85 -18.00 3.85 -2.72
C ASP A 85 -16.99 4.13 -1.58
N GLN A 86 -15.77 4.61 -1.93
CA GLN A 86 -14.66 4.93 -1.01
C GLN A 86 -14.24 3.71 -0.16
N ASP A 87 -14.20 2.53 -0.78
CA ASP A 87 -13.89 1.26 -0.11
C ASP A 87 -12.43 1.15 0.35
N TYR A 88 -11.57 2.13 0.04
CA TYR A 88 -10.15 2.11 0.39
C TYR A 88 -9.62 3.45 0.92
N GLY A 89 -8.62 3.38 1.78
CA GLY A 89 -7.78 4.52 2.17
C GLY A 89 -6.53 4.59 1.30
N ILE A 90 -6.05 5.79 0.98
CA ILE A 90 -4.86 5.96 0.16
C ILE A 90 -3.88 6.95 0.77
N ALA A 91 -2.58 6.58 0.79
CA ALA A 91 -1.47 7.45 1.14
C ALA A 91 -0.47 7.47 -0.02
N PHE A 92 -0.18 8.66 -0.55
CA PHE A 92 0.76 8.87 -1.65
C PHE A 92 2.16 9.20 -1.14
N GLN A 93 3.17 9.03 -1.99
CA GLN A 93 4.55 9.44 -1.76
C GLN A 93 4.65 10.93 -1.42
N GLN A 94 3.88 11.78 -2.09
CA GLN A 94 3.68 13.15 -1.67
C GLN A 94 2.45 13.23 -0.78
N ALA A 95 2.55 13.84 0.39
CA ALA A 95 1.49 13.89 1.40
C ALA A 95 0.15 14.46 0.88
N GLY A 96 0.18 15.35 -0.12
CA GLY A 96 -1.00 15.91 -0.78
C GLY A 96 -1.99 16.50 0.21
N LEU A 97 -1.49 17.22 1.23
CA LEU A 97 -2.33 17.89 2.21
C LEU A 97 -2.94 19.15 1.60
N LEU A 98 -4.16 19.45 2.02
CA LEU A 98 -4.82 20.72 1.66
C LEU A 98 -4.17 21.86 2.44
N PRO A 99 -3.48 22.82 1.79
CA PRO A 99 -2.68 23.84 2.48
C PRO A 99 -3.53 24.82 3.29
N TRP A 100 -4.82 24.93 2.99
CA TRP A 100 -5.78 25.79 3.72
C TRP A 100 -6.49 25.08 4.87
N ARG A 101 -6.15 23.81 5.15
CA ARG A 101 -6.68 23.03 6.28
C ARG A 101 -5.57 22.74 7.29
N THR A 102 -5.91 22.76 8.56
CA THR A 102 -5.02 22.32 9.64
C THR A 102 -4.75 20.81 9.55
N VAL A 103 -3.84 20.29 10.37
CA VAL A 103 -3.61 18.85 10.56
C VAL A 103 -4.92 18.13 10.84
N SER A 104 -5.66 18.57 11.87
CA SER A 104 -6.98 17.99 12.21
C SER A 104 -7.94 18.07 11.02
N GLY A 105 -8.03 19.22 10.36
CA GLY A 105 -8.92 19.41 9.21
C GLY A 105 -8.57 18.54 8.00
N ASN A 106 -7.29 18.22 7.79
CA ASN A 106 -6.87 17.27 6.74
C ASN A 106 -7.27 15.83 7.07
N ILE A 107 -7.14 15.41 8.33
CA ILE A 107 -7.51 14.07 8.78
C ILE A 107 -9.04 13.91 8.84
N GLU A 108 -9.76 14.95 9.23
CA GLU A 108 -11.23 14.96 9.22
C GLU A 108 -11.85 14.90 7.81
N LEU A 109 -11.09 15.25 6.77
CA LEU A 109 -11.63 15.44 5.41
C LEU A 109 -12.42 14.24 4.86
N PRO A 110 -11.91 12.98 4.89
CA PRO A 110 -12.68 11.83 4.40
C PRO A 110 -14.01 11.69 5.14
N LEU A 111 -13.97 11.75 6.46
CA LEU A 111 -15.14 11.65 7.32
C LEU A 111 -16.17 12.78 7.08
N GLU A 112 -15.69 13.99 6.74
CA GLU A 112 -16.53 15.12 6.38
C GLU A 112 -17.27 14.89 5.06
N LEU A 113 -16.58 14.34 4.06
CA LEU A 113 -17.15 14.00 2.76
C LEU A 113 -18.24 12.92 2.88
N HIS A 114 -18.11 12.01 3.83
CA HIS A 114 -19.13 10.99 4.15
C HIS A 114 -20.22 11.49 5.10
N GLY A 115 -20.25 12.76 5.44
CA GLY A 115 -21.31 13.33 6.27
C GLY A 115 -21.25 12.93 7.75
N VAL A 116 -20.11 12.42 8.24
CA VAL A 116 -19.93 12.07 9.66
C VAL A 116 -20.08 13.32 10.53
N ALA A 117 -20.82 13.21 11.61
CA ALA A 117 -21.08 14.31 12.54
C ALA A 117 -19.76 14.92 13.06
N LYS A 118 -19.72 16.25 13.18
CA LYS A 118 -18.51 17.02 13.54
C LYS A 118 -17.85 16.56 14.85
N THR A 119 -18.63 16.17 15.84
CA THR A 119 -18.11 15.65 17.11
C THR A 119 -17.39 14.31 16.93
N ALA A 120 -17.98 13.38 16.17
CA ALA A 120 -17.40 12.06 15.91
C ALA A 120 -16.11 12.16 15.05
N ARG A 121 -16.11 12.97 13.97
CA ARG A 121 -14.93 13.13 13.13
C ARG A 121 -13.77 13.80 13.88
N ARG A 122 -14.06 14.78 14.78
CA ARG A 122 -13.03 15.40 15.62
C ARG A 122 -12.43 14.42 16.63
N ALA A 123 -13.26 13.59 17.26
CA ALA A 123 -12.78 12.55 18.16
C ALA A 123 -11.86 11.57 17.41
N ARG A 124 -12.29 11.09 16.23
CA ARG A 124 -11.47 10.21 15.39
C ARG A 124 -10.17 10.86 14.92
N ALA A 125 -10.22 12.13 14.52
CA ALA A 125 -9.01 12.86 14.13
C ALA A 125 -8.03 13.00 15.31
N ALA A 126 -8.51 13.24 16.52
CA ALA A 126 -7.68 13.32 17.73
C ALA A 126 -6.96 11.99 18.02
N GLU A 127 -7.67 10.86 17.95
CA GLU A 127 -7.08 9.51 18.08
C GLU A 127 -5.94 9.29 17.07
N LEU A 128 -6.18 9.65 15.80
CA LEU A 128 -5.19 9.47 14.73
C LEU A 128 -4.00 10.43 14.84
N ILE A 129 -4.22 11.65 15.31
CA ILE A 129 -3.16 12.64 15.58
C ILE A 129 -2.24 12.15 16.70
N GLU A 130 -2.81 11.57 17.76
CA GLU A 130 -2.05 10.97 18.85
C GLU A 130 -1.24 9.76 18.36
N LEU A 131 -1.86 8.87 17.59
CA LEU A 131 -1.23 7.70 17.00
C LEU A 131 0.03 8.07 16.18
N VAL A 132 -0.05 9.13 15.37
CA VAL A 132 1.09 9.57 14.56
C VAL A 132 2.02 10.54 15.29
N GLY A 133 1.80 10.80 16.59
CA GLY A 133 2.65 11.64 17.44
C GLY A 133 2.67 13.10 17.02
N LEU A 134 1.52 13.66 16.69
CA LEU A 134 1.37 15.07 16.24
C LEU A 134 0.38 15.89 17.08
N THR A 135 0.16 15.49 18.35
CA THR A 135 -0.84 16.12 19.24
C THR A 135 -0.63 17.64 19.36
N ASP A 136 0.62 18.07 19.54
CA ASP A 136 0.96 19.50 19.66
C ASP A 136 0.78 20.29 18.36
N PHE A 137 0.62 19.61 17.23
CA PHE A 137 0.50 20.19 15.90
C PHE A 137 -0.91 20.08 15.30
N ALA A 138 -1.92 19.65 16.08
CA ALA A 138 -3.28 19.44 15.60
C ALA A 138 -3.90 20.67 14.89
N GLY A 139 -3.56 21.86 15.38
CA GLY A 139 -4.00 23.15 14.82
C GLY A 139 -3.07 23.75 13.76
N SER A 140 -1.92 23.16 13.49
CA SER A 140 -0.93 23.68 12.54
C SER A 140 -1.36 23.45 11.10
N TYR A 141 -0.89 24.31 10.19
CA TYR A 141 -1.08 24.18 8.75
C TYR A 141 0.09 23.43 8.10
N PRO A 142 -0.08 22.84 6.90
CA PRO A 142 0.95 22.05 6.24
C PRO A 142 2.30 22.76 6.05
N ASP A 143 2.31 24.06 5.80
CA ASP A 143 3.52 24.89 5.64
C ASP A 143 4.34 25.05 6.93
N GLN A 144 3.73 24.76 8.08
CA GLN A 144 4.36 24.80 9.40
C GLN A 144 4.97 23.44 9.80
N LEU A 145 4.85 22.41 8.94
CA LEU A 145 5.26 21.04 9.22
C LEU A 145 6.48 20.62 8.38
N SER A 146 7.35 19.82 8.96
CA SER A 146 8.37 19.11 8.17
C SER A 146 7.74 18.13 7.18
N GLY A 147 8.49 17.71 6.15
CA GLY A 147 8.01 16.71 5.18
C GLY A 147 7.58 15.39 5.84
N GLY A 148 8.34 14.92 6.84
CA GLY A 148 7.99 13.74 7.62
C GLY A 148 6.71 13.92 8.46
N MET A 149 6.48 15.10 9.04
CA MET A 149 5.23 15.41 9.73
C MET A 149 4.05 15.42 8.77
N GLN A 150 4.20 16.04 7.59
CA GLN A 150 3.17 16.04 6.56
C GLN A 150 2.82 14.61 6.11
N GLN A 151 3.81 13.75 5.97
CA GLN A 151 3.62 12.36 5.58
C GLN A 151 2.86 11.58 6.66
N ARG A 152 3.16 11.80 7.95
CA ARG A 152 2.39 11.22 9.06
C ARG A 152 0.93 11.67 9.06
N VAL A 153 0.64 12.92 8.73
CA VAL A 153 -0.74 13.40 8.55
C VAL A 153 -1.43 12.69 7.39
N ALA A 154 -0.74 12.45 6.27
CA ALA A 154 -1.31 11.73 5.12
C ALA A 154 -1.62 10.26 5.46
N ILE A 155 -0.77 9.60 6.24
CA ILE A 155 -1.02 8.24 6.75
C ILE A 155 -2.24 8.26 7.68
N ALA A 156 -2.29 9.17 8.65
CA ALA A 156 -3.44 9.32 9.54
C ALA A 156 -4.76 9.56 8.77
N ARG A 157 -4.70 10.41 7.73
CA ARG A 157 -5.86 10.66 6.86
C ARG A 157 -6.33 9.40 6.13
N SER A 158 -5.42 8.55 5.65
CA SER A 158 -5.78 7.30 4.95
C SER A 158 -6.47 6.29 5.88
N LEU A 159 -6.24 6.39 7.19
CA LEU A 159 -6.83 5.53 8.22
C LEU A 159 -8.14 6.08 8.83
N ALA A 160 -8.57 7.29 8.42
CA ALA A 160 -9.67 8.00 9.07
C ALA A 160 -10.97 7.18 9.11
N GLU A 161 -11.32 6.55 8.02
CA GLU A 161 -12.59 5.82 7.82
C GLU A 161 -12.52 4.33 8.19
N ARG A 162 -11.38 3.87 8.74
CA ARG A 162 -11.13 2.44 9.00
C ARG A 162 -11.37 1.59 7.74
N PRO A 163 -10.70 1.90 6.63
CA PRO A 163 -10.93 1.24 5.37
C PRO A 163 -10.58 -0.25 5.44
N SER A 164 -11.28 -1.08 4.65
CA SER A 164 -10.97 -2.51 4.50
C SER A 164 -9.79 -2.78 3.55
N LEU A 165 -9.35 -1.76 2.81
CA LEU A 165 -8.15 -1.80 1.94
C LEU A 165 -7.35 -0.51 2.11
N LEU A 166 -6.03 -0.66 2.25
CA LEU A 166 -5.09 0.46 2.25
C LEU A 166 -4.18 0.38 1.02
N LEU A 167 -4.06 1.49 0.31
CA LEU A 167 -3.18 1.66 -0.83
C LEU A 167 -2.09 2.67 -0.45
N MET A 168 -0.84 2.25 -0.38
CA MET A 168 0.25 3.07 0.13
C MET A 168 1.42 3.12 -0.85
N ASP A 169 1.79 4.33 -1.29
CA ASP A 169 2.89 4.57 -2.22
C ASP A 169 4.05 5.25 -1.49
N GLU A 170 5.08 4.49 -1.11
CA GLU A 170 6.28 4.92 -0.38
C GLU A 170 5.97 5.82 0.85
N PRO A 171 5.03 5.42 1.74
CA PRO A 171 4.50 6.32 2.77
C PRO A 171 5.52 6.71 3.83
N PHE A 172 6.61 5.97 3.97
CA PHE A 172 7.63 6.22 5.00
C PHE A 172 8.91 6.86 4.46
N GLY A 173 8.97 7.17 3.15
CA GLY A 173 10.19 7.65 2.50
C GLY A 173 10.74 8.97 3.05
N ALA A 174 9.90 9.84 3.60
CA ALA A 174 10.29 11.14 4.17
C ALA A 174 10.55 11.10 5.69
N LEU A 175 10.45 9.92 6.33
CA LEU A 175 10.62 9.76 7.78
C LEU A 175 12.08 9.43 8.13
N ASP A 176 12.52 9.94 9.30
CA ASP A 176 13.74 9.45 9.93
C ASP A 176 13.57 7.99 10.40
N GLU A 177 14.69 7.31 10.67
CA GLU A 177 14.71 5.86 10.95
C GLU A 177 13.81 5.48 12.13
N MET A 178 13.98 6.14 13.28
CA MET A 178 13.22 5.80 14.49
C MET A 178 11.72 6.06 14.32
N THR A 179 11.36 7.16 13.66
CA THR A 179 9.95 7.46 13.36
C THR A 179 9.38 6.44 12.36
N ARG A 180 10.18 6.01 11.39
CA ARG A 180 9.80 5.01 10.38
C ARG A 180 9.48 3.68 11.03
N GLU A 181 10.38 3.15 11.87
CA GLU A 181 10.18 1.89 12.59
C GLU A 181 8.92 1.92 13.45
N ARG A 182 8.74 2.96 14.26
CA ARG A 182 7.53 3.14 15.05
C ARG A 182 6.26 3.16 14.19
N MET A 183 6.29 3.85 13.05
CA MET A 183 5.12 3.92 12.15
C MET A 183 4.84 2.59 11.46
N GLN A 184 5.87 1.79 11.18
CA GLN A 184 5.72 0.43 10.65
C GLN A 184 5.04 -0.47 11.68
N ASP A 185 5.49 -0.45 12.93
CA ASP A 185 4.90 -1.24 14.03
C ASP A 185 3.42 -0.85 14.24
N GLU A 186 3.11 0.45 14.24
CA GLU A 186 1.73 0.92 14.35
C GLU A 186 0.86 0.50 13.16
N LEU A 187 1.41 0.53 11.94
CA LEU A 187 0.67 0.10 10.74
C LEU A 187 0.34 -1.40 10.81
N VAL A 188 1.31 -2.23 11.19
CA VAL A 188 1.10 -3.68 11.38
C VAL A 188 0.01 -3.92 12.42
N ARG A 189 0.09 -3.26 13.58
CA ARG A 189 -0.91 -3.36 14.64
C ARG A 189 -2.30 -2.99 14.16
N ILE A 190 -2.46 -1.86 13.48
CA ILE A 190 -3.75 -1.41 12.95
C ILE A 190 -4.32 -2.41 11.94
N CYS A 191 -3.49 -2.92 11.02
CA CYS A 191 -3.93 -3.89 10.02
C CYS A 191 -4.37 -5.21 10.68
N ALA A 192 -3.65 -5.69 11.68
CA ALA A 192 -4.02 -6.88 12.44
C ALA A 192 -5.35 -6.68 13.21
N GLU A 193 -5.54 -5.53 13.85
CA GLU A 193 -6.77 -5.22 14.60
C GLU A 193 -7.99 -5.03 13.69
N THR A 194 -7.82 -4.45 12.50
CA THR A 194 -8.92 -4.11 11.60
C THR A 194 -9.21 -5.17 10.55
N GLY A 195 -8.27 -6.07 10.30
CA GLY A 195 -8.34 -7.02 9.18
C GLY A 195 -8.27 -6.33 7.81
N ALA A 196 -7.71 -5.13 7.72
CA ALA A 196 -7.54 -4.41 6.46
C ALA A 196 -6.50 -5.09 5.57
N ALA A 197 -6.85 -5.28 4.29
CA ALA A 197 -5.87 -5.65 3.27
C ALA A 197 -4.98 -4.44 2.91
N VAL A 198 -3.73 -4.70 2.51
CA VAL A 198 -2.80 -3.62 2.17
C VAL A 198 -2.08 -3.92 0.85
N VAL A 199 -2.03 -2.93 -0.04
CA VAL A 199 -1.08 -2.90 -1.16
C VAL A 199 -0.09 -1.77 -0.89
N PHE A 200 1.16 -2.15 -0.67
CA PHE A 200 2.21 -1.27 -0.19
C PHE A 200 3.35 -1.18 -1.22
N VAL A 201 3.68 0.00 -1.67
CA VAL A 201 4.81 0.24 -2.56
C VAL A 201 5.99 0.74 -1.75
N THR A 202 7.14 0.11 -1.91
CA THR A 202 8.39 0.55 -1.32
C THR A 202 9.60 0.21 -2.19
N HIS A 203 10.73 0.87 -1.93
CA HIS A 203 12.04 0.51 -2.46
C HIS A 203 12.95 -0.12 -1.40
N SER A 204 12.50 -0.20 -0.15
CA SER A 204 13.24 -0.79 0.97
C SER A 204 12.89 -2.27 1.13
N ILE A 205 13.88 -3.14 0.93
CA ILE A 205 13.71 -4.59 1.11
C ILE A 205 13.36 -4.95 2.56
N PRO A 206 14.09 -4.42 3.58
CA PRO A 206 13.74 -4.70 4.97
C PRO A 206 12.30 -4.30 5.33
N GLU A 207 11.85 -3.15 4.82
CA GLU A 207 10.47 -2.68 5.04
C GLU A 207 9.44 -3.61 4.41
N ALA A 208 9.65 -4.03 3.15
CA ALA A 208 8.76 -4.97 2.47
C ALA A 208 8.65 -6.30 3.22
N VAL A 209 9.76 -6.84 3.70
CA VAL A 209 9.81 -8.10 4.44
C VAL A 209 9.16 -7.97 5.82
N PHE A 210 9.44 -6.87 6.54
CA PHE A 210 8.90 -6.66 7.88
C PHE A 210 7.37 -6.56 7.90
N LEU A 211 6.81 -5.84 6.92
CA LEU A 211 5.38 -5.52 6.89
C LEU A 211 4.51 -6.62 6.28
N SER A 212 5.05 -7.40 5.34
CA SER A 212 4.19 -8.14 4.40
C SER A 212 4.07 -9.63 4.69
N ASP A 213 2.95 -10.20 4.25
CA ASP A 213 2.74 -11.63 4.10
C ASP A 213 3.29 -12.12 2.74
N ARG A 214 3.26 -11.24 1.73
CA ARG A 214 3.85 -11.50 0.41
C ARG A 214 4.58 -10.28 -0.13
N VAL A 215 5.73 -10.55 -0.75
CA VAL A 215 6.52 -9.54 -1.48
C VAL A 215 6.48 -9.87 -2.98
N VAL A 216 5.93 -8.95 -3.75
CA VAL A 216 5.84 -9.05 -5.23
C VAL A 216 6.98 -8.23 -5.83
N VAL A 217 7.87 -8.92 -6.54
CA VAL A 217 9.01 -8.31 -7.22
C VAL A 217 8.65 -7.98 -8.65
N LEU A 218 8.74 -6.70 -9.03
CA LEU A 218 8.52 -6.23 -10.39
C LEU A 218 9.87 -6.02 -11.11
N GLU A 219 9.93 -6.43 -12.37
CA GLU A 219 11.04 -6.13 -13.27
C GLU A 219 10.78 -4.82 -14.05
N PRO A 220 11.87 -4.15 -14.53
CA PRO A 220 11.74 -2.88 -15.22
C PRO A 220 11.46 -3.03 -16.72
N ARG A 221 10.62 -2.14 -17.25
CA ARG A 221 10.42 -1.75 -18.66
C ARG A 221 10.30 -2.90 -19.69
N PRO A 222 9.09 -3.39 -19.88
CA PRO A 222 7.85 -3.03 -19.19
C PRO A 222 7.79 -3.66 -17.80
N GLY A 223 7.03 -3.05 -16.89
CA GLY A 223 6.78 -3.63 -15.57
C GLY A 223 5.99 -4.92 -15.67
N ARG A 224 6.59 -6.02 -15.24
CA ARG A 224 5.95 -7.33 -15.12
C ARG A 224 6.23 -7.90 -13.75
N ILE A 225 5.40 -8.79 -13.27
CA ILE A 225 5.70 -9.54 -12.06
C ILE A 225 6.77 -10.57 -12.41
N ARG A 226 7.93 -10.43 -11.78
CA ARG A 226 9.05 -11.34 -11.91
C ARG A 226 8.91 -12.54 -10.98
N SER A 227 8.53 -12.27 -9.73
CA SER A 227 8.46 -13.28 -8.68
C SER A 227 7.54 -12.81 -7.56
N VAL A 228 7.00 -13.76 -6.82
CA VAL A 228 6.22 -13.53 -5.61
C VAL A 228 6.83 -14.39 -4.51
N LEU A 229 7.24 -13.77 -3.42
CA LEU A 229 7.78 -14.43 -2.24
C LEU A 229 6.74 -14.38 -1.12
N SER A 230 6.39 -15.52 -0.53
CA SER A 230 5.64 -15.57 0.72
C SER A 230 6.61 -15.38 1.88
N VAL A 231 6.28 -14.48 2.79
CA VAL A 231 7.08 -14.15 3.98
C VAL A 231 6.42 -14.80 5.18
N ASP A 232 7.08 -15.82 5.73
CA ASP A 232 6.60 -16.53 6.92
C ASP A 232 7.46 -16.12 8.13
N LEU A 233 7.08 -15.03 8.77
CA LEU A 233 7.71 -14.50 9.99
C LEU A 233 6.76 -14.56 11.20
N GLY A 234 5.83 -15.52 11.18
CA GLY A 234 4.83 -15.67 12.23
C GLY A 234 3.67 -14.66 12.12
N ASP A 235 2.88 -14.61 13.19
CA ASP A 235 1.69 -13.75 13.24
C ASP A 235 2.09 -12.27 13.11
N ALA A 236 1.44 -11.58 12.18
CA ALA A 236 1.66 -10.15 11.96
C ALA A 236 1.48 -9.32 13.25
N ALA A 237 0.50 -9.68 14.09
CA ALA A 237 0.26 -9.01 15.37
C ALA A 237 1.41 -9.17 16.39
N ALA A 238 2.29 -10.17 16.20
CA ALA A 238 3.45 -10.43 17.06
C ALA A 238 4.76 -9.82 16.50
N ARG A 239 4.72 -9.18 15.32
CA ARG A 239 5.90 -8.54 14.73
C ARG A 239 6.27 -7.29 15.53
N GLY A 240 7.43 -7.28 16.15
CA GLY A 240 7.98 -6.19 16.95
C GLY A 240 9.47 -5.99 16.70
N GLU A 241 10.14 -5.20 17.55
CA GLU A 241 11.56 -4.89 17.40
C GLU A 241 12.44 -6.15 17.31
N ASP A 242 12.16 -7.19 18.11
CA ASP A 242 12.91 -8.44 18.13
C ASP A 242 12.91 -9.17 16.77
N LEU A 243 11.87 -8.98 15.96
CA LEU A 243 11.80 -9.62 14.64
C LEU A 243 12.88 -9.11 13.68
N ARG A 244 13.30 -7.85 13.82
CA ARG A 244 14.35 -7.26 12.98
C ARG A 244 15.74 -7.89 13.24
N GLU A 245 15.90 -8.58 14.36
CA GLU A 245 17.12 -9.32 14.74
C GLU A 245 17.02 -10.82 14.45
N ASP A 246 15.86 -11.31 14.00
CA ASP A 246 15.61 -12.72 13.71
C ASP A 246 16.33 -13.22 12.46
N SER A 247 16.83 -14.43 12.49
CA SER A 247 17.54 -15.06 11.36
C SER A 247 16.65 -15.28 10.13
N GLY A 248 15.37 -15.59 10.33
CA GLY A 248 14.37 -15.75 9.26
C GLY A 248 14.09 -14.45 8.53
N PHE A 249 14.09 -13.32 9.26
CA PHE A 249 13.99 -12.00 8.68
C PHE A 249 15.17 -11.71 7.73
N PHE A 250 16.42 -11.95 8.19
CA PHE A 250 17.61 -11.75 7.36
C PHE A 250 17.63 -12.67 6.14
N GLN A 251 17.15 -13.92 6.28
CA GLN A 251 17.05 -14.84 5.18
C GLN A 251 16.05 -14.31 4.13
N SER A 252 14.86 -13.92 4.53
CA SER A 252 13.83 -13.36 3.63
C SER A 252 14.31 -12.07 2.93
N VAL A 253 15.03 -11.19 3.65
CA VAL A 253 15.66 -10.00 3.06
C VAL A 253 16.69 -10.40 1.99
N SER A 254 17.47 -11.45 2.22
CA SER A 254 18.47 -11.92 1.26
C SER A 254 17.80 -12.52 0.01
N GLU A 255 16.73 -13.32 0.18
CA GLU A 255 15.96 -13.89 -0.93
C GLU A 255 15.33 -12.81 -1.81
N VAL A 256 14.69 -11.79 -1.22
CA VAL A 256 14.14 -10.67 -1.98
C VAL A 256 15.24 -9.92 -2.74
N ARG A 257 16.42 -9.74 -2.11
CA ARG A 257 17.57 -9.10 -2.76
C ARG A 257 18.07 -9.88 -3.97
N GLU A 258 18.16 -11.20 -3.86
CA GLU A 258 18.57 -12.08 -4.97
C GLU A 258 17.55 -12.02 -6.12
N LEU A 259 16.25 -12.04 -5.81
CA LEU A 259 15.19 -11.90 -6.80
C LEU A 259 15.25 -10.56 -7.53
N LEU A 260 15.59 -9.47 -6.84
CA LEU A 260 15.75 -8.14 -7.45
C LEU A 260 16.98 -8.05 -8.35
N HIS A 261 18.11 -8.68 -7.97
CA HIS A 261 19.37 -8.59 -8.70
C HIS A 261 19.53 -9.60 -9.83
N GLY A 262 18.62 -10.58 -9.96
CA GLY A 262 18.58 -11.41 -11.15
C GLY A 262 19.33 -12.73 -11.08
N ALA A 263 19.56 -13.29 -9.91
CA ALA A 263 19.86 -14.72 -9.82
C ALA A 263 18.66 -15.54 -10.35
N PRO A 264 18.88 -16.57 -11.22
CA PRO A 264 17.78 -17.36 -11.75
C PRO A 264 17.07 -18.05 -10.58
N ALA A 265 15.72 -18.00 -10.59
CA ALA A 265 14.89 -18.74 -9.63
C ALA A 265 15.34 -20.21 -9.61
N THR A 266 15.94 -20.63 -8.49
CA THR A 266 16.39 -22.00 -8.31
C THR A 266 15.11 -22.87 -8.17
N GLY A 267 14.75 -23.53 -9.29
CA GLY A 267 13.89 -24.68 -9.41
C GLY A 267 12.68 -24.81 -8.49
N ALA A 268 11.50 -24.56 -9.06
CA ALA A 268 10.29 -25.26 -8.61
C ALA A 268 10.59 -26.77 -8.65
N ARG A 269 10.77 -27.42 -7.49
CA ARG A 269 10.82 -28.87 -7.40
C ARG A 269 9.46 -29.40 -7.84
N GLY A 270 9.44 -29.94 -9.05
CA GLY A 270 8.32 -30.71 -9.55
C GLY A 270 7.98 -31.82 -8.58
N VAL A 271 6.74 -31.84 -8.12
CA VAL A 271 6.13 -33.03 -7.50
C VAL A 271 5.87 -33.99 -8.64
N GLU A 272 6.77 -34.96 -8.87
CA GLU A 272 6.46 -36.15 -9.65
C GLU A 272 5.48 -37.01 -8.85
N THR A 273 4.25 -37.07 -9.33
CA THR A 273 3.28 -38.10 -8.96
C THR A 273 3.70 -39.41 -9.60
N ARG A 274 3.95 -40.41 -8.78
CA ARG A 274 3.83 -41.83 -9.08
C ARG A 274 2.57 -42.39 -8.47
#